data_61a0fc4fc68aca015969e0c39ed14ca6
#
_entry.id   61a0fc4fc68aca015969e0c39ed14ca6
#
_cell.length_a   1.000
_cell.length_b   1.000
_cell.length_c   1.000
_cell.angle_alpha   90.00
_cell.angle_beta   90.00
_cell.angle_gamma   90.00
#
_symmetry.space_group_name_H-M   'P 1'
#
loop_
_entity.id
_entity.type
_entity.pdbx_description
1 polymer ?
#
loop_
_entity_poly.entity_id
_entity_poly.type
_entity_poly.pdbx_seq_one_letter_code
_entity_poly.pdbx_strand_id
1 'polypeptide(L)'
;MSAINEKAVNGTQLQRTHKKFYRHLMPLLIVAYIISFIDRTNIGMAKATMSVDIGLSATAFGLGAGLFFLTYAVLEIPSNLFLTRIGARRWIARIMITWGILSCGMAFVTGPTSFYVMRLLLGAAEAGLYPGIIYYLTLWFGREERAKATGLFLLGVCLANIIGAPLGGLLLSLDGMSGWHGWQWMFFIEGLPAIALAFVVWRRLPDKPADARWLDSDDVQAINAVLAKEAEETRHTPSRFSLKNALSTRVFLLLVLIYFTHQFSVYGLSYFLPGIIGSWGQLTPLQVGLLTAIPWIAAAAGGILLPRFARTEQRSRSMLMAGYLVMATGMAIGAIAGHGVALLGFSLAAFMFFAMQSIIFNWLPSIMSGHMLAGSFGLLNCLGLCGGFLGPFILGAFEDRTGAATSGLWFAVALLIIGALVSLFLKSSSSPGSVSAKQAHGEKV
;
A
#
# COMPACT_ATOMS: atom_id res chain seq x y z
N MET A 1 7.71 12.34 -45.62
CA MET A 1 8.25 13.39 -44.71
C MET A 1 7.17 13.95 -43.79
N SER A 2 5.91 14.10 -44.19
CA SER A 2 4.80 14.65 -43.37
C SER A 2 4.50 13.80 -42.12
N ALA A 3 4.31 12.49 -42.24
CA ALA A 3 3.94 11.60 -41.11
C ALA A 3 5.03 11.43 -40.04
N ILE A 4 6.32 11.59 -40.40
CA ILE A 4 7.44 11.53 -39.42
C ILE A 4 7.49 12.83 -38.62
N ASN A 5 7.25 13.97 -39.26
CA ASN A 5 7.18 15.26 -38.57
C ASN A 5 5.96 15.35 -37.65
N GLU A 6 4.82 14.85 -38.06
CA GLU A 6 3.58 14.82 -37.26
C GLU A 6 3.73 13.93 -35.99
N LYS A 7 4.38 12.75 -36.11
CA LYS A 7 4.70 11.90 -34.96
C LYS A 7 5.72 12.55 -34.01
N ALA A 8 6.70 13.26 -34.52
CA ALA A 8 7.70 13.96 -33.71
C ALA A 8 7.08 15.16 -32.96
N VAL A 9 6.22 15.94 -33.61
CA VAL A 9 5.49 17.06 -33.02
C VAL A 9 4.53 16.56 -31.94
N ASN A 10 3.77 15.51 -32.22
CA ASN A 10 2.85 14.88 -31.25
C ASN A 10 3.60 14.30 -30.04
N GLY A 11 4.78 13.71 -30.24
CA GLY A 11 5.62 13.19 -29.14
C GLY A 11 6.13 14.30 -28.22
N THR A 12 6.55 15.43 -28.78
CA THR A 12 7.03 16.59 -28.00
C THR A 12 5.90 17.26 -27.24
N GLN A 13 4.71 17.39 -27.86
CA GLN A 13 3.52 17.94 -27.21
C GLN A 13 3.09 17.05 -26.03
N LEU A 14 2.99 15.74 -26.23
CA LEU A 14 2.61 14.81 -25.18
C LEU A 14 3.57 14.83 -23.99
N GLN A 15 4.89 14.94 -24.22
CA GLN A 15 5.87 15.12 -23.16
C GLN A 15 5.67 16.40 -22.36
N ARG A 16 5.33 17.53 -23.03
CA ARG A 16 5.00 18.80 -22.35
C ARG A 16 3.73 18.64 -21.50
N THR A 17 2.72 18.00 -22.03
CA THR A 17 1.45 17.70 -21.34
C THR A 17 1.70 16.86 -20.09
N HIS A 18 2.48 15.79 -20.18
CA HIS A 18 2.84 14.97 -19.01
C HIS A 18 3.60 15.77 -17.95
N LYS A 19 4.54 16.65 -18.31
CA LYS A 19 5.21 17.53 -17.34
C LYS A 19 4.22 18.43 -16.59
N LYS A 20 3.17 18.94 -17.26
CA LYS A 20 2.10 19.69 -16.61
C LYS A 20 1.34 18.82 -15.61
N PHE A 21 1.03 17.55 -15.94
CA PHE A 21 0.38 16.60 -15.03
C PHE A 21 1.24 16.30 -13.79
N TYR A 22 2.52 16.00 -13.98
CA TYR A 22 3.43 15.78 -12.86
C TYR A 22 3.54 17.00 -11.93
N ARG A 23 3.51 18.20 -12.49
CA ARG A 23 3.60 19.43 -11.70
C ARG A 23 2.33 19.76 -10.93
N HIS A 24 1.15 19.53 -11.50
CA HIS A 24 -0.12 20.00 -10.94
C HIS A 24 -0.90 18.93 -10.17
N LEU A 25 -0.79 17.65 -10.55
CA LEU A 25 -1.57 16.57 -9.95
C LEU A 25 -0.74 15.76 -8.94
N MET A 26 0.46 15.33 -9.33
CA MET A 26 1.22 14.37 -8.55
C MET A 26 1.59 14.86 -7.13
N PRO A 27 2.03 16.13 -6.90
CA PRO A 27 2.34 16.58 -5.55
C PRO A 27 1.13 16.48 -4.62
N LEU A 28 -0.05 16.87 -5.09
CA LEU A 28 -1.29 16.84 -4.31
C LEU A 28 -1.69 15.41 -3.95
N LEU A 29 -1.62 14.49 -4.91
CA LEU A 29 -1.96 13.08 -4.71
C LEU A 29 -0.94 12.37 -3.81
N ILE A 30 0.36 12.65 -3.98
CA ILE A 30 1.42 12.09 -3.15
C ILE A 30 1.30 12.57 -1.70
N VAL A 31 1.07 13.87 -1.48
CA VAL A 31 0.89 14.42 -0.13
C VAL A 31 -0.35 13.84 0.54
N ALA A 32 -1.47 13.69 -0.19
CA ALA A 32 -2.67 13.04 0.33
C ALA A 32 -2.38 11.60 0.77
N TYR A 33 -1.57 10.88 -0.01
CA TYR A 33 -1.20 9.49 0.30
C TYR A 33 -0.21 9.39 1.46
N ILE A 34 0.75 10.33 1.57
CA ILE A 34 1.65 10.42 2.72
C ILE A 34 0.85 10.62 4.01
N ILE A 35 -0.07 11.58 4.03
CA ILE A 35 -0.91 11.85 5.20
C ILE A 35 -1.74 10.61 5.57
N SER A 36 -2.35 9.93 4.58
CA SER A 36 -3.10 8.69 4.79
C SER A 36 -2.25 7.59 5.44
N PHE A 37 -1.01 7.40 4.99
CA PHE A 37 -0.14 6.39 5.56
C PHE A 37 0.45 6.76 6.93
N ILE A 38 0.69 8.05 7.21
CA ILE A 38 1.05 8.51 8.55
C ILE A 38 -0.07 8.14 9.52
N ASP A 39 -1.32 8.50 9.20
CA ASP A 39 -2.49 8.21 10.02
C ASP A 39 -2.75 6.70 10.20
N ARG A 40 -2.41 5.90 9.19
CA ARG A 40 -2.53 4.44 9.27
C ARG A 40 -1.50 3.81 10.20
N THR A 41 -0.29 4.35 10.27
CA THR A 41 0.84 3.75 10.99
C THR A 41 1.10 4.35 12.36
N ASN A 42 0.55 5.54 12.66
CA ASN A 42 0.67 6.23 13.94
C ASN A 42 0.17 5.38 15.14
N ILE A 43 -0.80 4.51 14.90
CA ILE A 43 -1.35 3.60 15.92
C ILE A 43 -0.24 2.74 16.56
N GLY A 44 0.79 2.33 15.79
CA GLY A 44 1.94 1.60 16.32
C GLY A 44 2.77 2.43 17.30
N MET A 45 2.93 3.73 17.03
CA MET A 45 3.60 4.66 17.93
C MET A 45 2.81 4.89 19.24
N ALA A 46 1.47 4.97 19.13
CA ALA A 46 0.58 5.15 20.27
C ALA A 46 0.49 3.93 21.19
N LYS A 47 0.79 2.71 20.67
CA LYS A 47 0.54 1.44 21.37
C LYS A 47 0.96 1.46 22.83
N ALA A 48 2.19 1.88 23.11
CA ALA A 48 2.78 1.74 24.45
C ALA A 48 2.07 2.61 25.51
N THR A 49 1.70 3.83 25.18
CA THR A 49 1.04 4.78 26.10
C THR A 49 -0.47 4.61 26.08
N MET A 50 -1.08 4.61 24.90
CA MET A 50 -2.53 4.49 24.75
C MET A 50 -3.08 3.19 25.37
N SER A 51 -2.36 2.05 25.22
CA SER A 51 -2.85 0.78 25.77
C SER A 51 -2.96 0.80 27.29
N VAL A 52 -2.05 1.47 27.96
CA VAL A 52 -2.09 1.65 29.42
C VAL A 52 -3.25 2.56 29.82
N ASP A 53 -3.40 3.71 29.15
CA ASP A 53 -4.37 4.72 29.49
C ASP A 53 -5.82 4.27 29.31
N ILE A 54 -6.11 3.48 28.30
CA ILE A 54 -7.48 3.03 28.01
C ILE A 54 -7.71 1.53 28.28
N GLY A 55 -6.76 0.86 28.95
CA GLY A 55 -6.91 -0.52 29.43
C GLY A 55 -6.95 -1.56 28.31
N LEU A 56 -6.11 -1.44 27.27
CA LEU A 56 -6.00 -2.42 26.20
C LEU A 56 -4.93 -3.47 26.51
N SER A 57 -5.29 -4.74 26.42
CA SER A 57 -4.29 -5.81 26.29
C SER A 57 -3.62 -5.75 24.90
N ALA A 58 -2.47 -6.41 24.73
CA ALA A 58 -1.81 -6.46 23.43
C ALA A 58 -2.68 -7.16 22.37
N THR A 59 -3.46 -8.17 22.77
CA THR A 59 -4.47 -8.82 21.90
C THR A 59 -5.56 -7.84 21.49
N ALA A 60 -6.11 -7.08 22.46
CA ALA A 60 -7.15 -6.09 22.20
C ALA A 60 -6.64 -4.97 21.28
N PHE A 61 -5.41 -4.51 21.48
CA PHE A 61 -4.76 -3.56 20.58
C PHE A 61 -4.61 -4.14 19.16
N GLY A 62 -4.08 -5.36 19.05
CA GLY A 62 -3.88 -6.03 17.77
C GLY A 62 -5.19 -6.27 17.02
N LEU A 63 -6.27 -6.65 17.74
CA LEU A 63 -7.61 -6.77 17.18
C LEU A 63 -8.09 -5.44 16.60
N GLY A 64 -8.05 -4.37 17.39
CA GLY A 64 -8.49 -3.04 16.94
C GLY A 64 -7.67 -2.52 15.76
N ALA A 65 -6.34 -2.68 15.80
CA ALA A 65 -5.47 -2.34 14.69
C ALA A 65 -5.85 -3.09 13.42
N GLY A 66 -6.18 -4.38 13.53
CA GLY A 66 -6.62 -5.23 12.43
C GLY A 66 -8.01 -4.90 11.90
N LEU A 67 -8.98 -4.53 12.75
CA LEU A 67 -10.37 -4.20 12.36
C LEU A 67 -10.45 -3.11 11.29
N PHE A 68 -9.49 -2.20 11.26
CA PHE A 68 -9.33 -1.23 10.20
C PHE A 68 -9.30 -1.90 8.81
N PHE A 69 -8.50 -2.95 8.64
CA PHE A 69 -8.35 -3.63 7.35
C PHE A 69 -9.61 -4.37 6.92
N LEU A 70 -10.39 -4.87 7.86
CA LEU A 70 -11.64 -5.57 7.58
C LEU A 70 -12.64 -4.65 6.89
N THR A 71 -12.93 -3.48 7.47
CA THR A 71 -13.87 -2.52 6.88
C THR A 71 -13.30 -1.85 5.65
N TYR A 72 -11.99 -1.57 5.63
CA TYR A 72 -11.30 -1.07 4.45
C TYR A 72 -11.49 -2.01 3.25
N ALA A 73 -11.20 -3.31 3.40
CA ALA A 73 -11.30 -4.29 2.31
C ALA A 73 -12.75 -4.47 1.82
N VAL A 74 -13.73 -4.51 2.72
CA VAL A 74 -15.15 -4.67 2.37
C VAL A 74 -15.68 -3.45 1.62
N LEU A 75 -15.30 -2.25 2.01
CA LEU A 75 -15.82 -1.00 1.44
C LEU A 75 -14.98 -0.43 0.29
N GLU A 76 -13.83 -1.02 -0.02
CA GLU A 76 -12.94 -0.58 -1.11
C GLU A 76 -13.67 -0.59 -2.46
N ILE A 77 -14.36 -1.68 -2.81
CA ILE A 77 -15.10 -1.80 -4.07
C ILE A 77 -16.30 -0.84 -4.13
N PRO A 78 -17.22 -0.83 -3.16
CA PRO A 78 -18.32 0.15 -3.14
C PRO A 78 -17.84 1.59 -3.24
N SER A 79 -16.79 1.97 -2.52
CA SER A 79 -16.23 3.32 -2.55
C SER A 79 -15.76 3.72 -3.94
N ASN A 80 -15.09 2.81 -4.67
CA ASN A 80 -14.65 3.08 -6.03
C ASN A 80 -15.81 3.20 -7.02
N LEU A 81 -16.89 2.45 -6.84
CA LEU A 81 -18.10 2.62 -7.65
C LEU A 81 -18.74 4.00 -7.43
N PHE A 82 -18.73 4.52 -6.20
CA PHE A 82 -19.18 5.88 -5.94
C PHE A 82 -18.25 6.92 -6.56
N LEU A 83 -16.94 6.71 -6.51
CA LEU A 83 -15.96 7.61 -7.13
C LEU A 83 -16.21 7.77 -8.64
N THR A 84 -16.49 6.69 -9.36
CA THR A 84 -16.78 6.76 -10.80
C THR A 84 -18.07 7.50 -11.13
N ARG A 85 -19.06 7.50 -10.22
CA ARG A 85 -20.35 8.18 -10.40
C ARG A 85 -20.33 9.66 -9.99
N ILE A 86 -19.65 9.98 -8.88
CA ILE A 86 -19.67 11.30 -8.25
C ILE A 86 -18.55 12.20 -8.82
N GLY A 87 -17.47 11.58 -9.33
CA GLY A 87 -16.24 12.25 -9.73
C GLY A 87 -15.14 12.15 -8.67
N ALA A 88 -13.89 12.10 -9.15
CA ALA A 88 -12.74 11.86 -8.29
C ALA A 88 -12.52 13.02 -7.29
N ARG A 89 -12.66 14.26 -7.74
CA ARG A 89 -12.48 15.47 -6.92
C ARG A 89 -13.35 15.45 -5.67
N ARG A 90 -14.65 15.27 -5.85
CA ARG A 90 -15.62 15.31 -4.74
C ARG A 90 -15.48 14.10 -3.83
N TRP A 91 -15.25 12.92 -4.42
CA TRP A 91 -15.20 11.69 -3.66
C TRP A 91 -13.90 11.56 -2.85
N ILE A 92 -12.73 11.88 -3.42
CA ILE A 92 -11.45 11.92 -2.71
C ILE A 92 -11.51 12.96 -1.58
N ALA A 93 -12.00 14.16 -1.85
CA ALA A 93 -12.15 15.17 -0.81
C ALA A 93 -13.07 14.70 0.34
N ARG A 94 -14.18 14.02 0.02
CA ARG A 94 -15.08 13.43 1.04
C ARG A 94 -14.34 12.38 1.88
N ILE A 95 -13.61 11.45 1.23
CA ILE A 95 -12.80 10.46 1.94
C ILE A 95 -11.87 11.15 2.93
N MET A 96 -11.12 12.17 2.47
CA MET A 96 -10.14 12.88 3.28
C MET A 96 -10.77 13.64 4.46
N ILE A 97 -11.94 14.27 4.27
CA ILE A 97 -12.65 14.96 5.35
C ILE A 97 -13.15 13.95 6.40
N THR A 98 -13.83 12.89 5.95
CA THR A 98 -14.43 11.92 6.87
C THR A 98 -13.37 11.16 7.66
N TRP A 99 -12.31 10.71 7.00
CA TRP A 99 -11.19 10.06 7.65
C TRP A 99 -10.45 11.03 8.60
N GLY A 100 -10.15 12.27 8.18
CA GLY A 100 -9.45 13.24 9.03
C GLY A 100 -10.25 13.60 10.30
N ILE A 101 -11.58 13.73 10.20
CA ILE A 101 -12.45 13.94 11.38
C ILE A 101 -12.39 12.73 12.31
N LEU A 102 -12.45 11.50 11.78
CA LEU A 102 -12.38 10.29 12.58
C LEU A 102 -10.99 10.08 13.20
N SER A 103 -9.92 10.45 12.48
CA SER A 103 -8.57 10.44 13.03
C SER A 103 -8.44 11.41 14.22
N CYS A 104 -8.88 12.66 14.06
CA CYS A 104 -8.99 13.58 15.22
C CYS A 104 -9.85 12.98 16.33
N GLY A 105 -10.93 12.28 15.99
CA GLY A 105 -11.83 11.60 16.92
C GLY A 105 -11.17 10.48 17.72
N MET A 106 -10.09 9.87 17.19
CA MET A 106 -9.31 8.87 17.94
C MET A 106 -8.74 9.44 19.25
N ALA A 107 -8.48 10.73 19.32
CA ALA A 107 -8.03 11.38 20.56
C ALA A 107 -9.00 11.26 21.74
N PHE A 108 -10.26 10.92 21.47
CA PHE A 108 -11.34 10.85 22.47
C PHE A 108 -11.77 9.42 22.81
N VAL A 109 -11.03 8.40 22.38
CA VAL A 109 -11.32 7.02 22.78
C VAL A 109 -11.00 6.82 24.26
N THR A 110 -11.90 6.11 24.97
CA THR A 110 -11.84 5.94 26.42
C THR A 110 -11.73 4.48 26.88
N GLY A 111 -11.74 3.53 25.93
CA GLY A 111 -11.67 2.12 26.26
C GLY A 111 -11.73 1.22 25.03
N PRO A 112 -11.66 -0.11 25.19
CA PRO A 112 -11.60 -1.07 24.09
C PRO A 112 -12.73 -0.92 23.08
N THR A 113 -13.96 -0.78 23.54
CA THR A 113 -15.14 -0.68 22.65
C THR A 113 -15.09 0.55 21.75
N SER A 114 -14.81 1.74 22.34
CA SER A 114 -14.69 2.98 21.57
C SER A 114 -13.52 2.90 20.59
N PHE A 115 -12.41 2.28 20.97
CA PHE A 115 -11.27 2.02 20.11
C PHE A 115 -11.67 1.16 18.90
N TYR A 116 -12.33 0.03 19.10
CA TYR A 116 -12.79 -0.85 18.00
C TYR A 116 -13.74 -0.15 17.05
N VAL A 117 -14.73 0.57 17.58
CA VAL A 117 -15.68 1.33 16.76
C VAL A 117 -14.94 2.37 15.90
N MET A 118 -14.03 3.13 16.50
CA MET A 118 -13.28 4.14 15.75
C MET A 118 -12.38 3.52 14.69
N ARG A 119 -11.74 2.36 14.95
CA ARG A 119 -10.93 1.65 13.97
C ARG A 119 -11.76 1.11 12.81
N LEU A 120 -12.96 0.59 13.06
CA LEU A 120 -13.90 0.18 12.01
C LEU A 120 -14.34 1.39 11.16
N LEU A 121 -14.70 2.50 11.80
CA LEU A 121 -15.12 3.72 11.10
C LEU A 121 -13.98 4.33 10.28
N LEU A 122 -12.74 4.36 10.80
CA LEU A 122 -11.56 4.82 10.07
C LEU A 122 -11.30 3.99 8.83
N GLY A 123 -11.32 2.66 8.94
CA GLY A 123 -11.17 1.76 7.80
C GLY A 123 -12.25 1.99 6.75
N ALA A 124 -13.50 2.18 7.18
CA ALA A 124 -14.62 2.48 6.29
C ALA A 124 -14.49 3.85 5.59
N ALA A 125 -14.02 4.87 6.31
CA ALA A 125 -13.88 6.22 5.79
C ALA A 125 -12.73 6.34 4.79
N GLU A 126 -11.59 5.67 5.05
CA GLU A 126 -10.41 5.69 4.19
C GLU A 126 -10.53 4.75 2.98
N ALA A 127 -11.47 3.80 3.02
CA ALA A 127 -11.67 2.83 1.96
C ALA A 127 -11.86 3.51 0.59
N GLY A 128 -11.09 3.05 -0.39
CA GLY A 128 -11.17 3.54 -1.77
C GLY A 128 -10.24 4.71 -2.10
N LEU A 129 -9.47 5.27 -1.16
CA LEU A 129 -8.51 6.34 -1.48
C LEU A 129 -7.43 5.85 -2.45
N TYR A 130 -6.73 4.79 -2.10
CA TYR A 130 -5.66 4.22 -2.94
C TYR A 130 -6.16 3.80 -4.33
N PRO A 131 -7.11 2.88 -4.46
CA PRO A 131 -7.58 2.46 -5.78
C PRO A 131 -8.31 3.58 -6.52
N GLY A 132 -8.92 4.52 -5.80
CA GLY A 132 -9.51 5.72 -6.38
C GLY A 132 -8.49 6.64 -7.04
N ILE A 133 -7.33 6.82 -6.42
CA ILE A 133 -6.23 7.58 -7.03
C ILE A 133 -5.65 6.81 -8.22
N ILE A 134 -5.47 5.50 -8.13
CA ILE A 134 -5.01 4.69 -9.27
C ILE A 134 -5.99 4.79 -10.45
N TYR A 135 -7.30 4.71 -10.18
CA TYR A 135 -8.31 4.95 -11.22
C TYR A 135 -8.21 6.36 -11.78
N TYR A 136 -8.06 7.39 -10.94
CA TYR A 136 -7.91 8.77 -11.37
C TYR A 136 -6.72 8.94 -12.32
N LEU A 137 -5.58 8.30 -12.02
CA LEU A 137 -4.42 8.33 -12.91
C LEU A 137 -4.70 7.72 -14.30
N THR A 138 -5.68 6.79 -14.42
CA THR A 138 -6.08 6.25 -15.73
C THR A 138 -6.76 7.27 -16.63
N LEU A 139 -7.34 8.32 -16.05
CA LEU A 139 -8.00 9.40 -16.79
C LEU A 139 -7.03 10.43 -17.33
N TRP A 140 -5.78 10.41 -16.85
CA TRP A 140 -4.75 11.44 -17.13
C TRP A 140 -3.53 10.91 -17.87
N PHE A 141 -3.18 9.64 -17.67
CA PHE A 141 -1.95 9.08 -18.20
C PHE A 141 -2.23 7.85 -19.06
N GLY A 142 -1.63 7.77 -20.24
CA GLY A 142 -1.56 6.53 -21.00
C GLY A 142 -0.76 5.44 -20.25
N ARG A 143 -0.90 4.19 -20.66
CA ARG A 143 -0.40 2.99 -19.97
C ARG A 143 1.06 3.08 -19.52
N GLU A 144 1.95 3.53 -20.38
CA GLU A 144 3.38 3.61 -20.09
C GLU A 144 3.69 4.67 -19.03
N GLU A 145 3.16 5.89 -19.22
CA GLU A 145 3.41 7.00 -18.32
C GLU A 145 2.67 6.84 -16.99
N ARG A 146 1.48 6.23 -17.02
CA ARG A 146 0.73 5.85 -15.81
C ARG A 146 1.52 4.90 -14.91
N ALA A 147 2.28 3.94 -15.48
CA ALA A 147 3.13 3.07 -14.67
C ALA A 147 4.20 3.86 -13.91
N LYS A 148 4.82 4.87 -14.53
CA LYS A 148 5.79 5.77 -13.88
C LYS A 148 5.12 6.63 -12.80
N ALA A 149 3.96 7.22 -13.11
CA ALA A 149 3.19 8.04 -12.16
C ALA A 149 2.74 7.22 -10.94
N THR A 150 2.27 5.98 -11.14
CA THR A 150 1.91 5.06 -10.07
C THR A 150 3.14 4.68 -9.21
N GLY A 151 4.27 4.41 -9.84
CA GLY A 151 5.52 4.13 -9.12
C GLY A 151 5.95 5.29 -8.23
N LEU A 152 5.90 6.53 -8.75
CA LEU A 152 6.18 7.75 -7.99
C LEU A 152 5.19 7.95 -6.84
N PHE A 153 3.90 7.71 -7.08
CA PHE A 153 2.85 7.78 -6.06
C PHE A 153 3.09 6.81 -4.90
N LEU A 154 3.48 5.57 -5.21
CA LEU A 154 3.76 4.53 -4.21
C LEU A 154 4.98 4.84 -3.33
N LEU A 155 5.94 5.65 -3.78
CA LEU A 155 7.02 6.13 -2.93
C LEU A 155 6.51 6.94 -1.73
N GLY A 156 5.31 7.50 -1.82
CA GLY A 156 4.64 8.18 -0.72
C GLY A 156 4.51 7.30 0.54
N VAL A 157 4.35 5.98 0.40
CA VAL A 157 4.29 5.05 1.55
C VAL A 157 5.60 5.04 2.33
N CYS A 158 6.73 4.98 1.59
CA CYS A 158 8.05 5.00 2.22
C CYS A 158 8.27 6.31 2.96
N LEU A 159 7.98 7.43 2.31
CA LEU A 159 8.12 8.77 2.89
C LEU A 159 7.21 8.94 4.11
N ALA A 160 5.98 8.43 4.05
CA ALA A 160 5.06 8.48 5.17
C ALA A 160 5.61 7.80 6.42
N ASN A 161 6.17 6.60 6.29
CA ASN A 161 6.73 5.87 7.43
C ASN A 161 8.05 6.49 7.94
N ILE A 162 8.89 7.00 7.03
CA ILE A 162 10.16 7.66 7.41
C ILE A 162 9.90 8.96 8.18
N ILE A 163 8.89 9.73 7.76
CA ILE A 163 8.54 11.01 8.39
C ILE A 163 7.60 10.80 9.56
N GLY A 164 6.62 9.90 9.42
CA GLY A 164 5.54 9.69 10.40
C GLY A 164 6.04 9.16 11.74
N ALA A 165 7.01 8.23 11.75
CA ALA A 165 7.50 7.70 13.02
C ALA A 165 8.24 8.75 13.88
N PRO A 166 9.18 9.57 13.35
CA PRO A 166 9.75 10.68 14.12
C PRO A 166 8.72 11.76 14.50
N LEU A 167 7.77 12.07 13.60
CA LEU A 167 6.69 13.02 13.87
C LEU A 167 5.80 12.52 15.02
N GLY A 168 5.36 11.26 14.96
CA GLY A 168 4.59 10.64 16.02
C GLY A 168 5.36 10.64 17.36
N GLY A 169 6.66 10.32 17.34
CA GLY A 169 7.51 10.41 18.53
C GLY A 169 7.61 11.82 19.10
N LEU A 170 7.70 12.85 18.25
CA LEU A 170 7.67 14.25 18.66
C LEU A 170 6.33 14.62 19.29
N LEU A 171 5.22 14.23 18.69
CA LEU A 171 3.87 14.53 19.20
C LEU A 171 3.58 13.80 20.52
N LEU A 172 4.05 12.56 20.66
CA LEU A 172 3.97 11.83 21.92
C LEU A 172 4.71 12.55 23.07
N SER A 173 5.74 13.35 22.76
CA SER A 173 6.46 14.14 23.78
C SER A 173 5.64 15.31 24.35
N LEU A 174 4.45 15.60 23.80
CA LEU A 174 3.51 16.59 24.33
C LEU A 174 2.64 16.04 25.48
N ASP A 175 2.98 14.86 26.01
CA ASP A 175 2.25 14.22 27.11
C ASP A 175 2.08 15.16 28.30
N GLY A 176 0.86 15.21 28.85
CA GLY A 176 0.50 16.10 29.97
C GLY A 176 0.20 17.55 29.57
N MET A 177 0.51 17.99 28.35
CA MET A 177 0.22 19.36 27.92
C MET A 177 -1.30 19.57 27.82
N SER A 178 -1.80 20.62 28.46
CA SER A 178 -3.25 20.94 28.55
C SER A 178 -4.13 19.79 29.11
N GLY A 179 -3.55 18.87 29.87
CA GLY A 179 -4.26 17.74 30.46
C GLY A 179 -4.53 16.58 29.47
N TRP A 180 -3.96 16.62 28.30
CA TRP A 180 -4.08 15.55 27.30
C TRP A 180 -2.86 14.64 27.32
N HIS A 181 -3.08 13.35 27.02
CA HIS A 181 -2.01 12.40 26.77
C HIS A 181 -1.33 12.64 25.41
N GLY A 182 -0.06 12.29 25.30
CA GLY A 182 0.72 12.50 24.08
C GLY A 182 0.10 11.82 22.84
N TRP A 183 -0.49 10.62 23.00
CA TRP A 183 -1.18 9.93 21.92
C TRP A 183 -2.47 10.65 21.44
N GLN A 184 -3.15 11.38 22.33
CA GLN A 184 -4.30 12.21 21.95
C GLN A 184 -3.87 13.37 21.06
N TRP A 185 -2.79 14.06 21.44
CA TRP A 185 -2.18 15.09 20.60
C TRP A 185 -1.76 14.56 19.24
N MET A 186 -1.14 13.39 19.20
CA MET A 186 -0.70 12.76 17.95
C MET A 186 -1.88 12.53 16.99
N PHE A 187 -2.93 11.84 17.41
CA PHE A 187 -4.09 11.60 16.54
C PHE A 187 -4.79 12.89 16.12
N PHE A 188 -4.94 13.83 17.07
CA PHE A 188 -5.62 15.10 16.76
C PHE A 188 -4.85 15.93 15.73
N ILE A 189 -3.54 16.12 15.95
CA ILE A 189 -2.70 16.95 15.07
C ILE A 189 -2.49 16.28 13.72
N GLU A 190 -2.30 14.96 13.66
CA GLU A 190 -2.09 14.24 12.39
C GLU A 190 -3.37 14.11 11.55
N GLY A 191 -4.56 14.18 12.16
CA GLY A 191 -5.83 14.20 11.44
C GLY A 191 -6.13 15.55 10.76
N LEU A 192 -5.68 16.67 11.32
CA LEU A 192 -5.97 18.01 10.78
C LEU A 192 -5.45 18.25 9.35
N PRO A 193 -4.22 17.84 8.97
CA PRO A 193 -3.72 17.98 7.61
C PRO A 193 -4.60 17.31 6.55
N ALA A 194 -5.23 16.17 6.88
CA ALA A 194 -6.15 15.50 5.97
C ALA A 194 -7.36 16.39 5.64
N ILE A 195 -7.96 17.01 6.67
CA ILE A 195 -9.09 17.92 6.50
C ILE A 195 -8.68 19.15 5.71
N ALA A 196 -7.55 19.78 6.07
CA ALA A 196 -7.05 20.95 5.37
C ALA A 196 -6.74 20.67 3.88
N LEU A 197 -6.06 19.55 3.60
CA LEU A 197 -5.73 19.16 2.24
C LEU A 197 -6.98 18.75 1.43
N ALA A 198 -8.02 18.24 2.07
CA ALA A 198 -9.30 17.94 1.40
C ALA A 198 -9.92 19.18 0.74
N PHE A 199 -9.85 20.36 1.39
CA PHE A 199 -10.31 21.61 0.79
C PHE A 199 -9.47 22.01 -0.42
N VAL A 200 -8.16 21.73 -0.39
CA VAL A 200 -7.26 22.00 -1.54
C VAL A 200 -7.61 21.03 -2.68
N VAL A 201 -7.81 19.75 -2.39
CA VAL A 201 -8.25 18.73 -3.35
C VAL A 201 -9.58 19.15 -3.98
N TRP A 202 -10.56 19.52 -3.18
CA TRP A 202 -11.87 19.93 -3.66
C TRP A 202 -11.83 21.16 -4.56
N ARG A 203 -10.90 22.10 -4.33
CA ARG A 203 -10.77 23.33 -5.14
C ARG A 203 -9.89 23.18 -6.36
N ARG A 204 -8.83 22.35 -6.30
CA ARG A 204 -7.76 22.32 -7.30
C ARG A 204 -7.69 21.05 -8.15
N LEU A 205 -8.25 19.93 -7.68
CA LEU A 205 -8.19 18.68 -8.43
C LEU A 205 -9.27 18.69 -9.52
N PRO A 206 -8.94 18.70 -10.82
CA PRO A 206 -9.95 18.57 -11.89
C PRO A 206 -10.37 17.11 -12.04
N ASP A 207 -11.63 16.86 -12.42
CA ASP A 207 -12.11 15.49 -12.61
C ASP A 207 -11.56 14.82 -13.88
N LYS A 208 -11.34 15.59 -14.94
CA LYS A 208 -10.82 15.11 -16.24
C LYS A 208 -9.96 16.20 -16.91
N PRO A 209 -9.15 15.86 -17.93
CA PRO A 209 -8.27 16.82 -18.62
C PRO A 209 -9.00 18.05 -19.14
N ALA A 210 -10.21 17.90 -19.67
CA ALA A 210 -11.00 19.02 -20.19
C ALA A 210 -11.41 20.07 -19.12
N ASP A 211 -11.41 19.69 -17.83
CA ASP A 211 -11.78 20.59 -16.73
C ASP A 211 -10.55 21.34 -16.16
N ALA A 212 -9.35 21.02 -16.64
CA ALA A 212 -8.09 21.58 -16.12
C ALA A 212 -7.76 22.93 -16.77
N ARG A 213 -7.89 24.02 -16.02
CA ARG A 213 -7.60 25.38 -16.49
C ARG A 213 -6.15 25.64 -16.90
N TRP A 214 -5.24 24.75 -16.52
CA TRP A 214 -3.80 24.86 -16.82
C TRP A 214 -3.38 24.03 -18.05
N LEU A 215 -4.34 23.41 -18.75
CA LEU A 215 -4.15 22.73 -20.03
C LEU A 215 -4.70 23.58 -21.17
N ASP A 216 -3.95 23.58 -22.27
CA ASP A 216 -4.38 24.14 -23.52
C ASP A 216 -5.22 23.12 -24.31
N SER A 217 -5.97 23.57 -25.34
CA SER A 217 -6.77 22.69 -26.20
C SER A 217 -5.94 21.56 -26.82
N ASP A 218 -4.72 21.86 -27.23
CA ASP A 218 -3.80 20.92 -27.87
C ASP A 218 -3.33 19.84 -26.89
N ASP A 219 -3.10 20.19 -25.60
CA ASP A 219 -2.78 19.24 -24.53
C ASP A 219 -3.95 18.25 -24.31
N VAL A 220 -5.17 18.78 -24.22
CA VAL A 220 -6.39 17.98 -24.02
C VAL A 220 -6.61 17.05 -25.21
N GLN A 221 -6.42 17.54 -26.43
CA GLN A 221 -6.57 16.73 -27.63
C GLN A 221 -5.51 15.62 -27.70
N ALA A 222 -4.24 15.95 -27.40
CA ALA A 222 -3.14 14.99 -27.41
C ALA A 222 -3.37 13.82 -26.44
N ILE A 223 -3.78 14.12 -25.20
CA ILE A 223 -4.02 13.04 -24.22
C ILE A 223 -5.29 12.25 -24.54
N ASN A 224 -6.37 12.89 -24.97
CA ASN A 224 -7.59 12.20 -25.35
C ASN A 224 -7.37 11.23 -26.53
N ALA A 225 -6.52 11.57 -27.50
CA ALA A 225 -6.15 10.69 -28.59
C ALA A 225 -5.44 9.42 -28.09
N VAL A 226 -4.52 9.55 -27.12
CA VAL A 226 -3.83 8.40 -26.49
C VAL A 226 -4.81 7.51 -25.75
N LEU A 227 -5.68 8.11 -24.91
CA LEU A 227 -6.63 7.37 -24.09
C LEU A 227 -7.70 6.70 -24.96
N ALA A 228 -8.16 7.34 -26.05
CA ALA A 228 -9.11 6.76 -26.99
C ALA A 228 -8.52 5.56 -27.72
N LYS A 229 -7.25 5.63 -28.15
CA LYS A 229 -6.54 4.49 -28.76
C LYS A 229 -6.42 3.31 -27.79
N GLU A 230 -6.05 3.55 -26.54
CA GLU A 230 -5.97 2.49 -25.52
C GLU A 230 -7.36 1.87 -25.23
N ALA A 231 -8.41 2.68 -25.22
CA ALA A 231 -9.78 2.21 -25.04
C ALA A 231 -10.22 1.31 -26.20
N GLU A 232 -9.87 1.65 -27.45
CA GLU A 232 -10.16 0.84 -28.64
C GLU A 232 -9.44 -0.51 -28.59
N GLU A 233 -8.14 -0.52 -28.23
CA GLU A 233 -7.36 -1.75 -28.06
C GLU A 233 -7.96 -2.69 -27.00
N THR A 234 -8.59 -2.12 -25.98
CA THR A 234 -9.20 -2.88 -24.87
C THR A 234 -10.61 -3.37 -25.19
N ARG A 235 -11.35 -2.73 -26.13
CA ARG A 235 -12.71 -3.13 -26.54
C ARG A 235 -12.79 -4.54 -27.11
N HIS A 236 -11.74 -5.01 -27.74
CA HIS A 236 -11.69 -6.34 -28.36
C HIS A 236 -11.30 -7.47 -27.40
N THR A 237 -11.16 -7.20 -26.11
CA THR A 237 -10.86 -8.22 -25.11
C THR A 237 -12.13 -8.59 -24.33
N PRO A 238 -12.90 -9.60 -24.77
CA PRO A 238 -14.14 -9.97 -24.10
C PRO A 238 -13.84 -10.89 -22.93
N SER A 239 -13.84 -10.38 -21.72
CA SER A 239 -14.10 -11.21 -20.55
C SER A 239 -14.57 -10.37 -19.36
N ARG A 240 -15.77 -10.65 -18.87
CA ARG A 240 -16.23 -10.14 -17.57
C ARG A 240 -15.37 -10.77 -16.48
N PHE A 241 -15.02 -9.99 -15.45
CA PHE A 241 -14.39 -10.55 -14.25
C PHE A 241 -15.30 -11.64 -13.67
N SER A 242 -14.72 -12.81 -13.41
CA SER A 242 -15.41 -13.93 -12.77
C SER A 242 -14.62 -14.35 -11.53
N LEU A 243 -15.21 -14.16 -10.36
CA LEU A 243 -14.63 -14.56 -9.07
C LEU A 243 -14.31 -16.06 -9.07
N LYS A 244 -15.21 -16.89 -9.60
CA LYS A 244 -15.02 -18.34 -9.71
C LYS A 244 -13.78 -18.69 -10.52
N ASN A 245 -13.60 -18.03 -11.67
CA ASN A 245 -12.46 -18.29 -12.55
C ASN A 245 -11.13 -17.83 -11.89
N ALA A 246 -11.13 -16.69 -11.19
CA ALA A 246 -9.95 -16.25 -10.45
C ALA A 246 -9.57 -17.26 -9.35
N LEU A 247 -10.53 -17.67 -8.53
CA LEU A 247 -10.31 -18.60 -7.43
C LEU A 247 -10.06 -20.04 -7.88
N SER A 248 -10.41 -20.42 -9.10
CA SER A 248 -10.08 -21.74 -9.67
C SER A 248 -8.65 -21.81 -10.22
N THR A 249 -7.98 -20.66 -10.39
CA THR A 249 -6.62 -20.60 -10.93
C THR A 249 -5.60 -20.89 -9.83
N ARG A 250 -4.94 -22.06 -9.88
CA ARG A 250 -3.96 -22.47 -8.87
C ARG A 250 -2.88 -21.42 -8.60
N VAL A 251 -2.33 -20.82 -9.65
CA VAL A 251 -1.27 -19.79 -9.49
C VAL A 251 -1.81 -18.56 -8.76
N PHE A 252 -3.05 -18.16 -9.01
CA PHE A 252 -3.68 -17.06 -8.29
C PHE A 252 -3.82 -17.37 -6.79
N LEU A 253 -4.26 -18.58 -6.42
CA LEU A 253 -4.36 -19.00 -5.01
C LEU A 253 -2.99 -19.02 -4.32
N LEU A 254 -1.94 -19.46 -5.01
CA LEU A 254 -0.57 -19.39 -4.49
C LEU A 254 -0.13 -17.95 -4.26
N LEU A 255 -0.43 -17.04 -5.19
CA LEU A 255 -0.14 -15.60 -5.03
C LEU A 255 -0.92 -14.99 -3.85
N VAL A 256 -2.18 -15.37 -3.66
CA VAL A 256 -2.98 -14.95 -2.50
C VAL A 256 -2.32 -15.39 -1.20
N LEU A 257 -1.90 -16.64 -1.10
CA LEU A 257 -1.24 -17.15 0.11
C LEU A 257 0.10 -16.45 0.36
N ILE A 258 0.92 -16.27 -0.68
CA ILE A 258 2.19 -15.54 -0.59
C ILE A 258 1.92 -14.10 -0.13
N TYR A 259 0.96 -13.40 -0.74
CA TYR A 259 0.66 -12.02 -0.39
C TYR A 259 0.02 -11.88 1.00
N PHE A 260 -0.78 -12.85 1.42
CA PHE A 260 -1.30 -12.94 2.78
C PHE A 260 -0.16 -13.02 3.82
N THR A 261 0.80 -13.94 3.65
CA THR A 261 1.94 -14.10 4.56
C THR A 261 2.83 -12.85 4.58
N HIS A 262 2.97 -12.19 3.43
CA HIS A 262 3.65 -10.90 3.32
C HIS A 262 2.96 -9.82 4.15
N GLN A 263 1.66 -9.59 3.91
CA GLN A 263 0.90 -8.54 4.61
C GLN A 263 0.79 -8.79 6.11
N PHE A 264 0.65 -10.06 6.51
CA PHE A 264 0.71 -10.46 7.92
C PHE A 264 2.01 -9.98 8.57
N SER A 265 3.13 -10.25 7.94
CA SER A 265 4.46 -9.94 8.49
C SER A 265 4.75 -8.43 8.46
N VAL A 266 4.39 -7.75 7.37
CA VAL A 266 4.63 -6.31 7.23
C VAL A 266 3.81 -5.52 8.25
N TYR A 267 2.49 -5.73 8.34
CA TYR A 267 1.65 -4.99 9.28
C TYR A 267 1.84 -5.45 10.72
N GLY A 268 2.09 -6.75 10.94
CA GLY A 268 2.47 -7.24 12.26
C GLY A 268 3.69 -6.51 12.80
N LEU A 269 4.78 -6.50 12.02
CA LEU A 269 5.99 -5.78 12.44
C LEU A 269 5.74 -4.26 12.55
N SER A 270 5.09 -3.65 11.57
CA SER A 270 4.88 -2.18 11.54
C SER A 270 4.23 -1.65 12.81
N TYR A 271 3.22 -2.35 13.32
CA TYR A 271 2.47 -1.89 14.49
C TYR A 271 3.12 -2.24 15.83
N PHE A 272 3.99 -3.25 15.85
CA PHE A 272 4.67 -3.68 17.08
C PHE A 272 6.10 -3.13 17.18
N LEU A 273 6.74 -2.77 16.07
CA LEU A 273 8.13 -2.29 16.03
C LEU A 273 8.40 -1.10 16.95
N PRO A 274 7.57 -0.03 17.02
CA PRO A 274 7.82 1.06 17.96
C PRO A 274 7.79 0.60 19.40
N GLY A 275 6.86 -0.29 19.77
CA GLY A 275 6.77 -0.88 21.12
C GLY A 275 7.99 -1.75 21.45
N ILE A 276 8.46 -2.56 20.48
CA ILE A 276 9.68 -3.36 20.63
C ILE A 276 10.89 -2.45 20.89
N ILE A 277 11.06 -1.41 20.08
CA ILE A 277 12.16 -0.44 20.24
C ILE A 277 12.04 0.31 21.57
N GLY A 278 10.84 0.72 21.95
CA GLY A 278 10.57 1.40 23.21
C GLY A 278 10.93 0.56 24.46
N SER A 279 10.88 -0.78 24.34
CA SER A 279 11.30 -1.68 25.43
C SER A 279 12.80 -1.83 25.59
N TRP A 280 13.63 -1.24 24.70
CA TRP A 280 15.10 -1.38 24.74
C TRP A 280 15.81 -0.55 25.80
N GLY A 281 15.09 0.23 26.58
CA GLY A 281 15.65 1.03 27.67
C GLY A 281 14.93 2.36 27.82
N GLN A 282 15.58 3.33 28.48
CA GLN A 282 15.01 4.66 28.70
C GLN A 282 15.13 5.54 27.44
N LEU A 283 14.43 5.19 26.38
CA LEU A 283 14.37 5.97 25.14
C LEU A 283 13.25 7.00 25.24
N THR A 284 13.52 8.23 24.80
CA THR A 284 12.46 9.23 24.61
C THR A 284 11.56 8.83 23.43
N PRO A 285 10.27 9.26 23.40
CA PRO A 285 9.38 8.96 22.29
C PRO A 285 9.95 9.36 20.91
N LEU A 286 10.66 10.49 20.84
CA LEU A 286 11.34 10.93 19.63
C LEU A 286 12.45 9.97 19.20
N GLN A 287 13.26 9.46 20.15
CA GLN A 287 14.30 8.47 19.85
C GLN A 287 13.69 7.16 19.34
N VAL A 288 12.59 6.70 19.93
CA VAL A 288 11.83 5.55 19.43
C VAL A 288 11.36 5.79 17.99
N GLY A 289 10.81 6.96 17.70
CA GLY A 289 10.38 7.34 16.36
C GLY A 289 11.53 7.37 15.35
N LEU A 290 12.67 7.96 15.70
CA LEU A 290 13.86 8.01 14.84
C LEU A 290 14.42 6.61 14.55
N LEU A 291 14.51 5.74 15.54
CA LEU A 291 14.96 4.36 15.36
C LEU A 291 13.95 3.55 14.52
N THR A 292 12.66 3.78 14.73
CA THR A 292 11.60 3.14 13.93
C THR A 292 11.67 3.53 12.46
N ALA A 293 12.13 4.73 12.12
CA ALA A 293 12.26 5.17 10.73
C ALA A 293 13.37 4.43 9.95
N ILE A 294 14.39 3.89 10.63
CA ILE A 294 15.56 3.26 9.98
C ILE A 294 15.16 2.05 9.11
N PRO A 295 14.36 1.07 9.58
CA PRO A 295 13.87 -0.01 8.74
C PRO A 295 13.08 0.46 7.51
N TRP A 296 12.34 1.57 7.63
CA TRP A 296 11.57 2.11 6.50
C TRP A 296 12.45 2.78 5.44
N ILE A 297 13.59 3.36 5.83
CA ILE A 297 14.63 3.81 4.88
C ILE A 297 15.16 2.62 4.10
N ALA A 298 15.45 1.51 4.78
CA ALA A 298 15.87 0.27 4.12
C ALA A 298 14.77 -0.27 3.18
N ALA A 299 13.51 -0.24 3.61
CA ALA A 299 12.36 -0.65 2.78
C ALA A 299 12.24 0.19 1.50
N ALA A 300 12.43 1.50 1.59
CA ALA A 300 12.46 2.39 0.44
C ALA A 300 13.59 2.03 -0.54
N ALA A 301 14.80 1.82 -0.03
CA ALA A 301 15.95 1.43 -0.82
C ALA A 301 15.71 0.09 -1.55
N GLY A 302 15.20 -0.92 -0.84
CA GLY A 302 14.89 -2.23 -1.41
C GLY A 302 13.81 -2.16 -2.49
N GLY A 303 12.74 -1.40 -2.24
CA GLY A 303 11.64 -1.19 -3.18
C GLY A 303 12.08 -0.51 -4.49
N ILE A 304 13.09 0.35 -4.44
CA ILE A 304 13.64 1.03 -5.63
C ILE A 304 14.67 0.13 -6.34
N LEU A 305 15.52 -0.55 -5.58
CA LEU A 305 16.67 -1.23 -6.13
C LEU A 305 16.36 -2.63 -6.69
N LEU A 306 15.53 -3.41 -5.98
CA LEU A 306 15.39 -4.84 -6.25
C LEU A 306 14.46 -5.19 -7.43
N PRO A 307 13.31 -4.52 -7.67
CA PRO A 307 12.37 -4.93 -8.72
C PRO A 307 12.99 -4.98 -10.12
N ARG A 308 14.00 -4.17 -10.38
CA ARG A 308 14.73 -4.15 -11.67
C ARG A 308 15.43 -5.46 -12.02
N PHE A 309 15.69 -6.32 -11.04
CA PHE A 309 16.32 -7.63 -11.25
C PHE A 309 15.31 -8.75 -11.54
N ALA A 310 14.01 -8.54 -11.25
CA ALA A 310 12.94 -9.49 -11.47
C ALA A 310 12.42 -9.47 -12.92
N ARG A 311 13.32 -9.59 -13.91
CA ARG A 311 12.99 -9.43 -15.34
C ARG A 311 12.43 -10.68 -15.99
N THR A 312 12.63 -11.85 -15.41
CA THR A 312 12.15 -13.13 -15.95
C THR A 312 11.36 -13.86 -14.86
N GLU A 313 10.45 -14.72 -15.26
CA GLU A 313 9.63 -15.51 -14.35
C GLU A 313 10.49 -16.32 -13.36
N GLN A 314 11.52 -16.99 -13.86
CA GLN A 314 12.44 -17.77 -13.01
C GLN A 314 13.16 -16.87 -12.00
N ARG A 315 13.66 -15.69 -12.41
CA ARG A 315 14.29 -14.73 -11.48
C ARG A 315 13.30 -14.20 -10.46
N SER A 316 12.09 -13.84 -10.87
CA SER A 316 11.02 -13.38 -9.97
C SER A 316 10.70 -14.42 -8.91
N ARG A 317 10.57 -15.70 -9.29
CA ARG A 317 10.37 -16.81 -8.37
C ARG A 317 11.53 -16.99 -7.39
N SER A 318 12.77 -17.02 -7.89
CA SER A 318 13.96 -17.14 -7.04
C SER A 318 14.09 -15.93 -6.09
N MET A 319 13.77 -14.72 -6.56
CA MET A 319 13.79 -13.51 -5.75
C MET A 319 12.67 -13.53 -4.69
N LEU A 320 11.47 -14.02 -4.99
CA LEU A 320 10.41 -14.21 -3.99
C LEU A 320 10.88 -15.16 -2.90
N MET A 321 11.39 -16.35 -3.25
CA MET A 321 11.89 -17.32 -2.29
C MET A 321 13.01 -16.70 -1.42
N ALA A 322 14.05 -16.17 -2.05
CA ALA A 322 15.18 -15.58 -1.33
C ALA A 322 14.76 -14.38 -0.46
N GLY A 323 13.90 -13.50 -0.99
CA GLY A 323 13.42 -12.34 -0.28
C GLY A 323 12.58 -12.70 0.96
N TYR A 324 11.73 -13.71 0.87
CA TYR A 324 10.98 -14.21 2.02
C TYR A 324 11.87 -14.85 3.08
N LEU A 325 12.91 -15.59 2.67
CA LEU A 325 13.90 -16.13 3.60
C LEU A 325 14.71 -15.02 4.27
N VAL A 326 15.08 -13.98 3.53
CA VAL A 326 15.74 -12.79 4.09
C VAL A 326 14.83 -12.07 5.08
N MET A 327 13.54 -11.90 4.76
CA MET A 327 12.55 -11.33 5.69
C MET A 327 12.44 -12.18 6.97
N ALA A 328 12.34 -13.51 6.83
CA ALA A 328 12.25 -14.43 7.95
C ALA A 328 13.51 -14.36 8.83
N THR A 329 14.69 -14.39 8.22
CA THR A 329 15.96 -14.27 8.92
C THR A 329 16.10 -12.92 9.63
N GLY A 330 15.73 -11.83 8.96
CA GLY A 330 15.75 -10.49 9.57
C GLY A 330 14.83 -10.37 10.77
N MET A 331 13.61 -10.91 10.69
CA MET A 331 12.68 -10.95 11.83
C MET A 331 13.16 -11.85 12.95
N ALA A 332 13.76 -13.02 12.64
CA ALA A 332 14.33 -13.91 13.65
C ALA A 332 15.50 -13.23 14.39
N ILE A 333 16.42 -12.57 13.66
CA ILE A 333 17.50 -11.76 14.27
C ILE A 333 16.89 -10.67 15.17
N GLY A 334 15.88 -9.95 14.66
CA GLY A 334 15.18 -8.90 15.43
C GLY A 334 14.52 -9.42 16.71
N ALA A 335 14.10 -10.69 16.73
CA ALA A 335 13.46 -11.29 17.90
C ALA A 335 14.43 -11.72 19.02
N ILE A 336 15.68 -12.08 18.68
CA ILE A 336 16.61 -12.69 19.65
C ILE A 336 17.85 -11.86 19.94
N ALA A 337 18.22 -10.95 19.05
CA ALA A 337 19.49 -10.22 19.15
C ALA A 337 19.39 -9.00 20.08
N GLY A 338 20.53 -8.52 20.54
CA GLY A 338 20.62 -7.23 21.25
C GLY A 338 20.25 -6.04 20.36
N HIS A 339 19.92 -4.92 20.98
CA HIS A 339 19.21 -3.75 20.39
C HIS A 339 19.71 -3.28 19.02
N GLY A 340 21.02 -3.07 18.85
CA GLY A 340 21.60 -2.62 17.58
C GLY A 340 21.52 -3.68 16.47
N VAL A 341 21.78 -4.95 16.82
CA VAL A 341 21.70 -6.08 15.86
C VAL A 341 20.25 -6.40 15.52
N ALA A 342 19.33 -6.26 16.49
CA ALA A 342 17.89 -6.40 16.24
C ALA A 342 17.41 -5.34 15.23
N LEU A 343 17.85 -4.08 15.36
CA LEU A 343 17.50 -3.03 14.40
C LEU A 343 18.03 -3.32 12.99
N LEU A 344 19.23 -3.88 12.87
CA LEU A 344 19.76 -4.34 11.58
C LEU A 344 18.94 -5.49 11.02
N GLY A 345 18.49 -6.44 11.87
CA GLY A 345 17.60 -7.53 11.50
C GLY A 345 16.26 -7.01 10.94
N PHE A 346 15.61 -6.09 11.66
CA PHE A 346 14.38 -5.47 11.19
C PHE A 346 14.58 -4.66 9.90
N SER A 347 15.72 -3.99 9.76
CA SER A 347 16.06 -3.27 8.53
C SER A 347 16.29 -4.22 7.35
N LEU A 348 16.90 -5.37 7.59
CA LEU A 348 17.08 -6.41 6.58
C LEU A 348 15.73 -7.00 6.13
N ALA A 349 14.83 -7.27 7.07
CA ALA A 349 13.48 -7.70 6.73
C ALA A 349 12.72 -6.64 5.92
N ALA A 350 12.76 -5.40 6.39
CA ALA A 350 12.08 -4.27 5.76
C ALA A 350 12.60 -3.98 4.35
N PHE A 351 13.89 -4.15 4.09
CA PHE A 351 14.50 -3.99 2.77
C PHE A 351 13.82 -4.83 1.68
N MET A 352 13.22 -5.96 2.05
CA MET A 352 12.49 -6.83 1.12
C MET A 352 11.01 -6.45 0.96
N PHE A 353 10.37 -5.66 1.85
CA PHE A 353 8.93 -5.45 1.88
C PHE A 353 8.36 -5.02 0.53
N PHE A 354 8.73 -3.84 0.05
CA PHE A 354 8.14 -3.30 -1.19
C PHE A 354 8.63 -4.02 -2.44
N ALA A 355 9.84 -4.59 -2.40
CA ALA A 355 10.37 -5.38 -3.50
C ALA A 355 9.53 -6.66 -3.71
N MET A 356 9.25 -7.40 -2.64
CA MET A 356 8.44 -8.62 -2.73
C MET A 356 7.01 -8.31 -3.14
N GLN A 357 6.41 -7.26 -2.58
CA GLN A 357 5.08 -6.79 -2.99
C GLN A 357 5.03 -6.47 -4.49
N SER A 358 6.00 -5.73 -5.00
CA SER A 358 6.10 -5.39 -6.43
C SER A 358 6.18 -6.64 -7.31
N ILE A 359 6.99 -7.63 -6.93
CA ILE A 359 7.13 -8.88 -7.69
C ILE A 359 5.83 -9.68 -7.70
N ILE A 360 5.13 -9.77 -6.56
CA ILE A 360 3.82 -10.46 -6.45
C ILE A 360 2.81 -9.84 -7.40
N PHE A 361 2.68 -8.52 -7.39
CA PHE A 361 1.72 -7.83 -8.26
C PHE A 361 2.11 -7.91 -9.74
N ASN A 362 3.40 -7.90 -10.07
CA ASN A 362 3.89 -8.06 -11.43
C ASN A 362 3.69 -9.48 -11.99
N TRP A 363 3.34 -10.46 -11.15
CA TRP A 363 3.01 -11.81 -11.60
C TRP A 363 1.61 -11.92 -12.20
N LEU A 364 0.66 -11.11 -11.75
CA LEU A 364 -0.73 -11.18 -12.21
C LEU A 364 -0.90 -11.03 -13.73
N PRO A 365 -0.24 -10.07 -14.42
CA PRO A 365 -0.33 -9.94 -15.87
C PRO A 365 0.16 -11.16 -16.68
N SER A 366 0.96 -12.04 -16.07
CA SER A 366 1.44 -13.26 -16.72
C SER A 366 0.39 -14.39 -16.75
N ILE A 367 -0.64 -14.29 -15.92
CA ILE A 367 -1.68 -15.33 -15.76
C ILE A 367 -3.09 -14.84 -16.12
N MET A 368 -3.31 -13.54 -16.16
CA MET A 368 -4.62 -12.94 -16.43
C MET A 368 -4.48 -11.70 -17.32
N SER A 369 -5.54 -11.39 -18.08
CA SER A 369 -5.57 -10.23 -18.98
C SER A 369 -6.92 -9.50 -18.91
N GLY A 370 -6.98 -8.30 -19.48
CA GLY A 370 -8.21 -7.51 -19.60
C GLY A 370 -8.94 -7.27 -18.27
N HIS A 371 -10.26 -7.41 -18.29
CA HIS A 371 -11.10 -7.21 -17.08
C HIS A 371 -10.83 -8.22 -15.96
N MET A 372 -10.36 -9.44 -16.32
CA MET A 372 -9.96 -10.44 -15.33
C MET A 372 -8.74 -9.96 -14.53
N LEU A 373 -7.76 -9.34 -15.18
CA LEU A 373 -6.59 -8.79 -14.51
C LEU A 373 -6.97 -7.71 -13.51
N ALA A 374 -7.80 -6.74 -13.91
CA ALA A 374 -8.21 -5.63 -13.03
C ALA A 374 -8.97 -6.14 -11.79
N GLY A 375 -9.93 -7.06 -11.97
CA GLY A 375 -10.65 -7.67 -10.85
C GLY A 375 -9.75 -8.52 -9.96
N SER A 376 -8.76 -9.21 -10.54
CA SER A 376 -7.82 -10.04 -9.78
C SER A 376 -6.83 -9.21 -8.96
N PHE A 377 -6.42 -8.03 -9.40
CA PHE A 377 -5.66 -7.10 -8.58
C PHE A 377 -6.43 -6.71 -7.31
N GLY A 378 -7.71 -6.31 -7.45
CA GLY A 378 -8.55 -5.97 -6.30
C GLY A 378 -8.78 -7.15 -5.37
N LEU A 379 -9.07 -8.35 -5.92
CA LEU A 379 -9.28 -9.55 -5.13
C LEU A 379 -8.00 -10.00 -4.39
N LEU A 380 -6.85 -9.96 -5.06
CA LEU A 380 -5.55 -10.26 -4.43
C LEU A 380 -5.28 -9.30 -3.26
N ASN A 381 -5.50 -8.00 -3.49
CA ASN A 381 -5.32 -6.99 -2.44
C ASN A 381 -6.26 -7.23 -1.26
N CYS A 382 -7.54 -7.45 -1.50
CA CYS A 382 -8.56 -7.72 -0.47
C CYS A 382 -8.20 -8.95 0.37
N LEU A 383 -7.86 -10.08 -0.28
CA LEU A 383 -7.50 -11.31 0.41
C LEU A 383 -6.14 -11.19 1.13
N GLY A 384 -5.19 -10.46 0.58
CA GLY A 384 -3.92 -10.17 1.23
C GLY A 384 -4.09 -9.31 2.50
N LEU A 385 -5.00 -8.33 2.48
CA LEU A 385 -5.31 -7.50 3.64
C LEU A 385 -5.89 -8.28 4.83
N CYS A 386 -6.42 -9.50 4.62
CA CYS A 386 -6.72 -10.41 5.73
C CYS A 386 -5.46 -10.75 6.54
N GLY A 387 -4.28 -10.79 5.90
CA GLY A 387 -2.99 -10.89 6.61
C GLY A 387 -2.72 -9.65 7.46
N GLY A 388 -3.02 -8.45 6.94
CA GLY A 388 -2.93 -7.21 7.69
C GLY A 388 -3.85 -7.14 8.92
N PHE A 389 -5.03 -7.79 8.85
CA PHE A 389 -5.92 -7.97 9.99
C PHE A 389 -5.34 -8.96 11.01
N LEU A 390 -4.94 -10.15 10.57
CA LEU A 390 -4.52 -11.24 11.45
C LEU A 390 -3.12 -11.01 12.03
N GLY A 391 -2.23 -10.31 11.34
CA GLY A 391 -0.87 -10.08 11.79
C GLY A 391 -0.80 -9.40 13.16
N PRO A 392 -1.30 -8.19 13.31
CA PRO A 392 -1.30 -7.50 14.61
C PRO A 392 -2.08 -8.25 15.69
N PHE A 393 -3.21 -8.88 15.34
CA PHE A 393 -4.01 -9.65 16.28
C PHE A 393 -3.24 -10.83 16.87
N ILE A 394 -2.59 -11.63 16.03
CA ILE A 394 -1.83 -12.80 16.46
C ILE A 394 -0.57 -12.39 17.24
N LEU A 395 0.15 -11.34 16.77
CA LEU A 395 1.30 -10.83 17.50
C LEU A 395 0.90 -10.36 18.90
N GLY A 396 -0.21 -9.65 19.03
CA GLY A 396 -0.75 -9.24 20.33
C GLY A 396 -1.13 -10.40 21.23
N ALA A 397 -1.74 -11.45 20.67
CA ALA A 397 -2.10 -12.67 21.42
C ALA A 397 -0.87 -13.42 21.95
N PHE A 398 0.23 -13.42 21.20
CA PHE A 398 1.50 -13.98 21.69
C PHE A 398 2.13 -13.11 22.76
N GLU A 399 2.10 -11.77 22.62
CA GLU A 399 2.61 -10.83 23.62
C GLU A 399 1.89 -10.98 24.96
N ASP A 400 0.53 -11.05 24.96
CA ASP A 400 -0.26 -11.26 26.18
C ASP A 400 0.06 -12.60 26.88
N ARG A 401 0.36 -13.65 26.11
CA ARG A 401 0.66 -14.98 26.67
C ARG A 401 2.07 -15.10 27.21
N THR A 402 3.03 -14.42 26.62
CA THR A 402 4.46 -14.61 26.90
C THR A 402 5.09 -13.44 27.65
N GLY A 403 4.42 -12.29 27.68
CA GLY A 403 4.95 -11.03 28.20
C GLY A 403 6.02 -10.37 27.32
N ALA A 404 6.33 -10.94 26.14
CA ALA A 404 7.37 -10.45 25.25
C ALA A 404 6.80 -9.99 23.90
N ALA A 405 6.97 -8.73 23.56
CA ALA A 405 6.47 -8.15 22.29
C ALA A 405 7.08 -8.81 21.04
N THR A 406 8.25 -9.45 21.17
CA THR A 406 8.92 -10.17 20.07
C THR A 406 8.44 -11.59 19.85
N SER A 407 7.68 -12.17 20.79
CA SER A 407 7.27 -13.58 20.73
C SER A 407 6.44 -13.91 19.48
N GLY A 408 5.53 -13.02 19.08
CA GLY A 408 4.71 -13.17 17.90
C GLY A 408 5.49 -13.13 16.58
N LEU A 409 6.71 -12.59 16.57
CA LEU A 409 7.56 -12.56 15.37
C LEU A 409 7.94 -13.97 14.90
N TRP A 410 8.02 -14.96 15.79
CA TRP A 410 8.29 -16.34 15.40
C TRP A 410 7.17 -16.95 14.56
N PHE A 411 5.92 -16.55 14.82
CA PHE A 411 4.80 -16.96 13.96
C PHE A 411 4.91 -16.31 12.57
N ALA A 412 5.30 -15.03 12.51
CA ALA A 412 5.57 -14.35 11.23
C ALA A 412 6.74 -15.02 10.48
N VAL A 413 7.82 -15.40 11.18
CA VAL A 413 8.95 -16.16 10.61
C VAL A 413 8.47 -17.45 9.98
N ALA A 414 7.65 -18.24 10.70
CA ALA A 414 7.11 -19.51 10.18
C ALA A 414 6.26 -19.28 8.92
N LEU A 415 5.38 -18.26 8.92
CA LEU A 415 4.57 -17.93 7.75
C LEU A 415 5.41 -17.46 6.56
N LEU A 416 6.49 -16.70 6.79
CA LEU A 416 7.41 -16.28 5.74
C LEU A 416 8.15 -17.47 5.13
N ILE A 417 8.56 -18.44 5.94
CA ILE A 417 9.15 -19.70 5.44
C ILE A 417 8.14 -20.47 4.58
N ILE A 418 6.88 -20.55 5.02
CA ILE A 418 5.79 -21.15 4.21
C ILE A 418 5.65 -20.39 2.90
N GLY A 419 5.60 -19.06 2.92
CA GLY A 419 5.53 -18.23 1.72
C GLY A 419 6.71 -18.45 0.76
N ALA A 420 7.93 -18.59 1.30
CA ALA A 420 9.12 -18.95 0.53
C ALA A 420 8.98 -20.32 -0.16
N LEU A 421 8.53 -21.33 0.58
CA LEU A 421 8.31 -22.66 0.02
C LEU A 421 7.20 -22.69 -1.04
N VAL A 422 6.11 -21.96 -0.78
CA VAL A 422 4.98 -21.85 -1.73
C VAL A 422 5.42 -21.16 -3.03
N SER A 423 6.35 -20.20 -2.94
CA SER A 423 6.87 -19.52 -4.14
C SER A 423 7.56 -20.46 -5.13
N LEU A 424 8.08 -21.59 -4.68
CA LEU A 424 8.69 -22.62 -5.54
C LEU A 424 7.69 -23.25 -6.52
N PHE A 425 6.40 -23.26 -6.15
CA PHE A 425 5.33 -23.84 -6.98
C PHE A 425 4.71 -22.84 -7.96
N LEU A 426 5.15 -21.57 -7.96
CA LEU A 426 4.73 -20.60 -8.96
C LEU A 426 5.33 -20.99 -10.31
N LYS A 427 4.45 -21.29 -11.27
CA LYS A 427 4.79 -21.50 -12.68
C LYS A 427 3.77 -20.74 -13.50
N SER A 428 4.20 -19.98 -14.51
CA SER A 428 3.28 -19.46 -15.52
C SER A 428 2.68 -20.65 -16.26
N SER A 429 1.37 -20.64 -16.43
CA SER A 429 0.77 -21.51 -17.45
C SER A 429 1.18 -20.92 -18.78
N SER A 430 2.13 -21.57 -19.48
CA SER A 430 2.36 -21.28 -20.90
C SER A 430 1.00 -21.20 -21.60
N SER A 431 0.64 -20.03 -22.12
CA SER A 431 -0.59 -19.84 -22.90
C SER A 431 -0.69 -20.92 -23.98
N PRO A 432 -1.85 -21.60 -24.16
CA PRO A 432 -2.04 -22.56 -25.24
C PRO A 432 -1.92 -21.97 -26.65
N GLY A 433 -1.59 -20.67 -26.78
CA GLY A 433 -1.51 -19.96 -28.06
C GLY A 433 -0.19 -20.06 -28.83
N SER A 434 0.88 -20.65 -28.26
CA SER A 434 2.17 -20.74 -28.96
C SER A 434 2.40 -22.03 -29.79
N VAL A 435 1.46 -22.98 -29.73
CA VAL A 435 1.57 -24.24 -30.49
C VAL A 435 1.04 -24.09 -31.95
N SER A 436 0.20 -23.06 -32.20
CA SER A 436 -0.37 -22.88 -33.57
C SER A 436 0.58 -22.18 -34.56
N ALA A 437 1.64 -21.50 -34.13
CA ALA A 437 2.55 -20.82 -35.05
C ALA A 437 3.65 -21.71 -35.63
N LYS A 438 3.91 -22.90 -35.05
CA LYS A 438 4.91 -23.84 -35.55
C LYS A 438 4.34 -24.88 -36.56
N GLN A 439 3.03 -25.03 -36.62
CA GLN A 439 2.39 -25.94 -37.61
C GLN A 439 2.03 -25.27 -38.95
N ALA A 440 2.03 -23.93 -39.01
CA ALA A 440 1.72 -23.20 -40.24
C ALA A 440 2.93 -23.01 -41.20
N HIS A 441 4.13 -23.45 -40.83
CA HIS A 441 5.33 -23.34 -41.65
C HIS A 441 5.92 -24.70 -42.08
N GLY A 442 5.18 -25.82 -41.90
CA GLY A 442 5.62 -27.17 -42.20
C GLY A 442 4.94 -27.82 -43.41
N GLU A 443 4.03 -27.14 -44.13
CA GLU A 443 3.40 -27.67 -45.35
C GLU A 443 3.59 -26.69 -46.50
N LYS A 444 4.79 -26.64 -47.06
CA LYS A 444 5.08 -26.29 -48.46
C LYS A 444 6.51 -26.74 -48.75
N VAL A 445 6.66 -27.99 -49.11
CA VAL A 445 7.61 -28.53 -50.09
C VAL A 445 6.87 -29.56 -50.92
#